data_56b4f25f3a38b3c32d1f2b180c6fed88
#
_entry.id   56b4f25f3a38b3c32d1f2b180c6fed88
#
_cell.length_a   1.000
_cell.length_b   1.000
_cell.length_c   1.000
_cell.angle_alpha   90.00
_cell.angle_beta   90.00
_cell.angle_gamma   90.00
#
_symmetry.space_group_name_H-M   'P 1'
#
loop_
_entity.id
_entity.type
_entity.pdbx_description
1 polymer ?
#
loop_
_entity_poly.entity_id
_entity_poly.type
_entity_poly.pdbx_seq_one_letter_code
_entity_poly.pdbx_strand_id
1 'polypeptide(L)' 'MSDLPPLPAEPLPGRYRHYKGNDYRVEGLVRHSETLEVLVLYRALYGDTSALWVRPRAMFMETVVVDGRIQPRFTRVSNE' A
#
# COMPACT_ATOMS: atom_id res chain seq x y z
N MET A 1 10.12 14.02 22.59
CA MET A 1 8.99 14.40 21.71
C MET A 1 9.40 14.32 20.26
N SER A 2 8.52 13.84 19.43
CA SER A 2 8.81 13.64 18.02
C SER A 2 8.44 14.88 17.20
N ASP A 3 9.35 15.29 16.31
CA ASP A 3 9.09 16.37 15.36
C ASP A 3 8.67 15.81 14.01
N LEU A 4 8.25 14.55 13.97
CA LEU A 4 7.83 13.92 12.74
C LEU A 4 6.54 14.56 12.23
N PRO A 5 6.44 14.82 10.94
CA PRO A 5 5.16 15.25 10.37
C PRO A 5 4.14 14.13 10.50
N PRO A 6 2.85 14.47 10.54
CA PRO A 6 1.82 13.43 10.62
C PRO A 6 1.85 12.54 9.40
N LEU A 7 1.45 11.27 9.57
CA LEU A 7 1.31 10.35 8.45
C LEU A 7 0.16 10.81 7.55
N PRO A 8 0.29 10.62 6.24
CA PRO A 8 -0.83 10.92 5.34
C PRO A 8 -2.03 10.01 5.64
N ALA A 9 -3.20 10.44 5.16
CA ALA A 9 -4.42 9.68 5.40
C ALA A 9 -4.50 8.42 4.53
N GLU A 10 -3.91 8.44 3.35
CA GLU A 10 -4.05 7.34 2.40
C GLU A 10 -2.71 6.71 2.07
N PRO A 11 -2.71 5.41 1.74
CA PRO A 11 -3.90 4.55 1.59
C PRO A 11 -4.48 4.15 2.94
N LEU A 12 -5.81 4.10 3.00
CA LEU A 12 -6.51 3.63 4.20
C LEU A 12 -6.28 2.13 4.37
N PRO A 13 -6.29 1.62 5.62
CA PRO A 13 -6.27 0.18 5.82
C PRO A 13 -7.43 -0.49 5.13
N GLY A 14 -7.24 -1.73 4.70
CA GLY A 14 -8.28 -2.47 4.05
C GLY A 14 -7.75 -3.38 2.98
N ARG A 15 -8.68 -3.95 2.21
CA ARG A 15 -8.34 -4.89 1.15
C ARG A 15 -8.19 -4.14 -0.17
N TYR A 16 -7.09 -4.41 -0.87
CA TYR A 16 -6.76 -3.78 -2.14
C TYR A 16 -6.54 -4.85 -3.19
N ARG A 17 -6.88 -4.53 -4.43
CA ARG A 17 -6.63 -5.40 -5.56
C ARG A 17 -5.58 -4.77 -6.45
N HIS A 18 -4.51 -5.53 -6.71
CA HIS A 18 -3.49 -5.13 -7.66
C HIS A 18 -4.07 -5.21 -9.07
N TYR A 19 -3.61 -4.32 -9.96
CA TYR A 19 -4.17 -4.28 -11.32
C TYR A 19 -3.99 -5.61 -12.07
N LYS A 20 -3.07 -6.46 -11.63
CA LYS A 20 -2.89 -7.80 -12.20
C LYS A 20 -3.81 -8.85 -11.58
N GLY A 21 -4.65 -8.48 -10.62
CA GLY A 21 -5.71 -9.34 -10.12
C GLY A 21 -5.52 -9.90 -8.71
N ASN A 22 -4.32 -9.86 -8.14
CA ASN A 22 -4.09 -10.40 -6.81
C ASN A 22 -4.52 -9.41 -5.74
N ASP A 23 -5.02 -9.93 -4.62
CA ASP A 23 -5.49 -9.11 -3.51
C ASP A 23 -4.47 -9.05 -2.39
N TYR A 24 -4.46 -7.91 -1.71
CA TYR A 24 -3.56 -7.62 -0.58
C TYR A 24 -4.36 -6.90 0.50
N ARG A 25 -3.91 -7.05 1.75
CA ARG A 25 -4.46 -6.27 2.84
C ARG A 25 -3.44 -5.23 3.28
N VAL A 26 -3.84 -3.96 3.24
CA VAL A 26 -3.04 -2.88 3.82
C VAL A 26 -3.32 -2.84 5.31
N GLU A 27 -2.28 -3.02 6.11
CA GLU A 27 -2.39 -3.00 7.57
C GLU A 27 -2.27 -1.59 8.11
N GLY A 28 -1.51 -0.74 7.44
CA GLY A 28 -1.32 0.63 7.86
C GLY A 28 -0.12 1.27 7.19
N LEU A 29 0.25 2.43 7.70
CA LEU A 29 1.42 3.15 7.25
C LEU A 29 2.48 3.14 8.35
N VAL A 30 3.73 3.02 7.93
CA VAL A 30 4.88 3.02 8.84
C VAL A 30 5.96 3.92 8.25
N ARG A 31 6.99 4.23 9.05
CA ARG A 31 8.11 5.01 8.59
C ARG A 31 9.37 4.17 8.54
N HIS A 32 10.19 4.41 7.54
CA HIS A 32 11.53 3.84 7.49
C HIS A 32 12.32 4.47 8.64
N SER A 33 12.98 3.63 9.44
CA SER A 33 13.63 4.11 10.66
C SER A 33 14.79 5.06 10.39
N GLU A 34 15.40 4.96 9.22
CA GLU A 34 16.57 5.80 8.91
C GLU A 34 16.21 7.00 8.03
N THR A 35 15.38 6.80 7.01
CA THR A 35 15.06 7.85 6.05
C THR A 35 13.80 8.60 6.40
N LEU A 36 12.97 8.04 7.29
CA LEU A 36 11.65 8.56 7.66
C LEU A 36 10.66 8.53 6.49
N GLU A 37 11.01 7.85 5.42
CA GLU A 37 10.10 7.65 4.30
C GLU A 37 8.85 6.90 4.75
N VAL A 38 7.69 7.31 4.24
CA VAL A 38 6.43 6.65 4.55
C VAL A 38 6.31 5.39 3.72
N LEU A 39 6.08 4.27 4.39
CA LEU A 39 5.95 2.96 3.77
C LEU A 39 4.56 2.40 4.04
N VAL A 40 4.03 1.66 3.06
CA VAL A 40 2.76 0.94 3.23
C VAL A 40 3.10 -0.46 3.74
N LEU A 41 2.51 -0.82 4.89
CA LEU A 41 2.65 -2.15 5.47
C LEU A 41 1.47 -3.00 5.00
N TYR A 42 1.76 -4.12 4.35
CA TYR A 42 0.70 -4.93 3.77
C TYR A 42 1.07 -6.40 3.75
N ARG A 43 0.08 -7.25 3.50
CA ARG A 43 0.28 -8.69 3.34
C ARG A 43 -0.48 -9.18 2.12
N ALA A 44 0.05 -10.21 1.47
CA ALA A 44 -0.66 -10.87 0.38
C ALA A 44 -1.82 -11.69 0.93
N LEU A 45 -2.92 -11.69 0.20
CA LEU A 45 -4.09 -12.52 0.55
C LEU A 45 -4.17 -13.73 -0.36
N TYR A 46 -3.01 -14.15 -0.88
CA TYR A 46 -2.88 -15.35 -1.69
C TYR A 46 -1.53 -16.00 -1.35
N GLY A 47 -1.40 -17.28 -1.60
CA GLY A 47 -0.17 -17.98 -1.28
C GLY A 47 0.12 -17.94 0.22
N ASP A 48 1.36 -17.65 0.59
CA ASP A 48 1.75 -17.51 1.99
C ASP A 48 1.31 -16.14 2.49
N THR A 49 0.27 -16.13 3.33
CA THR A 49 -0.29 -14.90 3.87
C THR A 49 0.32 -14.50 5.20
N SER A 50 1.33 -15.23 5.69
CA SER A 50 1.92 -14.94 7.00
C SER A 50 2.95 -13.81 6.95
N ALA A 51 3.53 -13.52 5.79
CA ALA A 51 4.57 -12.52 5.68
C ALA A 51 3.98 -11.12 5.56
N LEU A 52 4.64 -10.18 6.21
CA LEU A 52 4.32 -8.76 6.07
C LEU A 52 5.38 -8.13 5.18
N TRP A 53 4.94 -7.22 4.33
CA TRP A 53 5.79 -6.54 3.38
C TRP A 53 5.64 -5.04 3.51
N VAL A 54 6.64 -4.30 3.09
CA VAL A 54 6.54 -2.85 3.00
C VAL A 54 6.90 -2.41 1.59
N ARG A 55 6.28 -1.32 1.16
CA ARG A 55 6.55 -0.69 -0.13
C ARG A 55 6.47 0.81 0.08
N PRO A 56 7.38 1.60 -0.51
CA PRO A 56 7.26 3.05 -0.41
C PRO A 56 5.87 3.51 -0.85
N ARG A 57 5.30 4.42 -0.06
CA ARG A 57 3.95 4.91 -0.33
C ARG A 57 3.82 5.46 -1.75
N ALA A 58 4.83 6.21 -2.21
CA ALA A 58 4.80 6.78 -3.55
C ALA A 58 4.66 5.69 -4.61
N MET A 59 5.34 4.55 -4.42
CA MET A 59 5.24 3.44 -5.37
C MET A 59 3.90 2.72 -5.26
N PHE A 60 3.38 2.59 -4.03
CA PHE A 60 2.08 1.95 -3.83
C PHE A 60 0.96 2.73 -4.50
N MET A 61 1.05 4.06 -4.46
CA MET A 61 0.03 4.96 -4.99
C MET A 61 0.21 5.28 -6.47
N GLU A 62 1.22 4.71 -7.13
CA GLU A 62 1.45 4.96 -8.55
C GLU A 62 0.29 4.49 -9.41
N THR A 63 0.11 5.18 -10.53
CA THR A 63 -0.79 4.70 -11.56
C THR A 63 -0.02 3.86 -12.58
N VAL A 64 -0.75 3.04 -13.31
CA VAL A 64 -0.21 2.23 -14.40
C VAL A 64 -1.07 2.47 -15.64
N VAL A 65 -0.50 2.17 -16.80
CA VAL A 65 -1.23 2.27 -18.06
C VAL A 65 -1.46 0.85 -18.57
N VAL A 66 -2.74 0.49 -18.74
CA VAL A 66 -3.13 -0.83 -19.24
C VAL A 66 -4.12 -0.61 -20.38
N ASP A 67 -3.79 -1.13 -21.55
CA ASP A 67 -4.62 -1.00 -22.76
C ASP A 67 -4.98 0.48 -23.04
N GLY A 68 -4.00 1.37 -22.88
CA GLY A 68 -4.18 2.79 -23.13
C GLY A 68 -4.93 3.54 -22.04
N ARG A 69 -5.29 2.88 -20.93
CA ARG A 69 -6.03 3.51 -19.83
C ARG A 69 -5.13 3.65 -18.62
N ILE A 70 -5.19 4.82 -18.00
CA ILE A 70 -4.48 5.08 -16.74
C ILE A 70 -5.37 4.59 -15.60
N GLN A 71 -4.80 3.78 -14.71
CA GLN A 71 -5.53 3.26 -13.55
C GLN A 71 -4.58 3.11 -12.38
N PRO A 72 -5.12 3.06 -11.14
CA PRO A 72 -4.28 2.84 -9.97
C PRO A 72 -3.60 1.48 -10.04
N ARG A 73 -2.37 1.40 -9.52
CA ARG A 73 -1.69 0.11 -9.37
C ARG A 73 -2.46 -0.79 -8.40
N PHE A 74 -2.98 -0.21 -7.33
CA PHE A 74 -3.81 -0.90 -6.34
C PHE A 74 -5.12 -0.15 -6.16
N THR A 75 -6.23 -0.87 -6.10
CA THR A 75 -7.55 -0.29 -5.90
C THR A 75 -8.16 -0.87 -4.63
N ARG A 76 -8.64 -0.01 -3.74
CA ARG A 76 -9.29 -0.44 -2.51
C ARG A 76 -10.63 -1.07 -2.86
N VAL A 77 -10.85 -2.29 -2.41
CA VAL A 77 -12.08 -3.02 -2.74
C VAL A 77 -12.97 -3.24 -1.52
N SER A 78 -12.43 -3.12 -0.32
CA SER A 78 -13.24 -3.20 0.89
C SER A 78 -12.44 -2.65 2.06
N ASN A 79 -13.12 -2.47 3.20
CA ASN A 79 -12.47 -1.98 4.41
C ASN A 79 -12.05 -3.08 5.36
N GLU A 80 -12.08 -4.31 4.89
CA GLU A 80 -11.68 -5.46 5.71
C GLU A 80 -10.22 -5.43 6.11
#